data_7421cf6d6d9a6562e9985b0f0f43a58c
#
_entry.id   7421cf6d6d9a6562e9985b0f0f43a58c
#
_cell.length_a   1.000
_cell.length_b   1.000
_cell.length_c   1.000
_cell.angle_alpha   90.00
_cell.angle_beta   90.00
_cell.angle_gamma   90.00
#
_symmetry.space_group_name_H-M   'P 1'
#
loop_
_entity.id
_entity.type
_entity.pdbx_description
1 polymer ?
#
loop_
_entity_poly.entity_id
_entity_poly.type
_entity_poly.pdbx_seq_one_letter_code
_entity_poly.pdbx_strand_id
1 'polypeptide(L)'
;MFVRQVTAHFKPGKFDLLNKRLEDEVIPLLKKQKGFRDELSFFDKEKDEAVAMSFWDTKQDAEKYQRDTYPQVSRKMQDAIDGTPEIRAFEINNSTWYDIHAS
;
A
#
# COMPACT_ATOMS: atom_id res chain seq x y z
N MET A 1 10.46 -12.04 4.82
CA MET A 1 9.60 -10.83 4.80
C MET A 1 8.97 -10.66 3.43
N PHE A 2 7.76 -10.17 3.40
CA PHE A 2 6.94 -10.11 2.19
C PHE A 2 6.52 -8.67 1.90
N VAL A 3 6.49 -8.26 0.63
CA VAL A 3 6.07 -6.92 0.23
C VAL A 3 4.85 -7.01 -0.68
N ARG A 4 3.89 -6.13 -0.43
CA ARG A 4 2.70 -5.95 -1.26
C ARG A 4 2.77 -4.56 -1.87
N GLN A 5 2.65 -4.48 -3.19
CA GLN A 5 2.75 -3.22 -3.94
C GLN A 5 1.43 -2.92 -4.62
N VAL A 6 0.94 -1.71 -4.42
CA VAL A 6 -0.27 -1.20 -5.09
C VAL A 6 0.14 -0.03 -5.96
N THR A 7 -0.12 -0.12 -7.25
CA THR A 7 0.10 0.96 -8.20
C THR A 7 -1.26 1.47 -8.66
N ALA A 8 -1.49 2.76 -8.53
CA ALA A 8 -2.76 3.38 -8.89
C ALA A 8 -2.52 4.70 -9.62
N HIS A 9 -3.45 5.04 -10.51
CA HIS A 9 -3.50 6.38 -11.09
C HIS A 9 -4.52 7.19 -10.32
N PHE A 10 -4.18 8.40 -9.91
CA PHE A 10 -5.12 9.27 -9.24
C PHE A 10 -5.76 10.24 -10.24
N LYS A 11 -7.00 10.65 -9.93
CA LYS A 11 -7.71 11.59 -10.77
C LYS A 11 -7.01 12.95 -10.75
N PRO A 12 -6.96 13.68 -11.88
CA PRO A 12 -6.34 15.01 -11.92
C PRO A 12 -6.86 15.90 -10.78
N GLY A 13 -5.94 16.55 -10.07
CA GLY A 13 -6.26 17.42 -8.93
C GLY A 13 -6.62 16.70 -7.64
N LYS A 14 -6.54 15.36 -7.60
CA LYS A 14 -6.93 14.57 -6.42
C LYS A 14 -5.77 14.02 -5.61
N PHE A 15 -4.54 14.42 -5.92
CA PHE A 15 -3.38 13.93 -5.17
C PHE A 15 -3.47 14.26 -3.69
N ASP A 16 -3.81 15.50 -3.34
CA ASP A 16 -3.88 15.91 -1.93
C ASP A 16 -4.95 15.12 -1.16
N LEU A 17 -6.09 14.85 -1.80
CA LEU A 17 -7.14 14.01 -1.23
C LEU A 17 -6.66 12.58 -1.01
N LEU A 18 -5.98 12.02 -2.01
CA LEU A 18 -5.42 10.67 -1.94
C LEU A 18 -4.45 10.57 -0.76
N ASN A 19 -3.52 11.51 -0.69
CA ASN A 19 -2.49 11.52 0.36
C ASN A 19 -3.09 11.70 1.75
N LYS A 20 -4.07 12.59 1.89
CA LYS A 20 -4.75 12.81 3.16
C LYS A 20 -5.45 11.53 3.64
N ARG A 21 -6.15 10.84 2.76
CA ARG A 21 -6.82 9.59 3.12
C ARG A 21 -5.82 8.49 3.45
N LEU A 22 -4.72 8.42 2.73
CA LEU A 22 -3.66 7.47 3.03
C LEU A 22 -3.15 7.68 4.45
N GLU A 23 -2.81 8.92 4.81
CA GLU A 23 -2.26 9.23 6.13
C GLU A 23 -3.28 9.10 7.25
N ASP A 24 -4.51 9.57 7.03
CA ASP A 24 -5.51 9.67 8.11
C ASP A 24 -6.32 8.39 8.28
N GLU A 25 -6.52 7.60 7.24
CA GLU A 25 -7.44 6.47 7.27
C GLU A 25 -6.78 5.12 6.95
N VAL A 26 -5.81 5.09 6.04
CA VAL A 26 -5.21 3.82 5.60
C VAL A 26 -4.05 3.39 6.48
N ILE A 27 -3.10 4.27 6.72
CA ILE A 27 -1.93 3.95 7.56
C ILE A 27 -2.33 3.55 8.98
N PRO A 28 -3.24 4.27 9.66
CA PRO A 28 -3.70 3.82 10.98
C PRO A 28 -4.33 2.42 10.96
N LEU A 29 -5.03 2.09 9.90
CA LEU A 29 -5.65 0.77 9.74
C LEU A 29 -4.58 -0.31 9.50
N LEU A 30 -3.57 -0.02 8.69
CA LEU A 30 -2.43 -0.92 8.47
C LEU A 30 -1.70 -1.22 9.77
N LYS A 31 -1.47 -0.22 10.59
CA LYS A 31 -0.74 -0.38 11.86
C LYS A 31 -1.41 -1.34 12.84
N LYS A 32 -2.70 -1.60 12.67
CA LYS A 32 -3.46 -2.53 13.51
C LYS A 32 -3.39 -3.97 13.00
N GLN A 33 -2.82 -4.21 11.83
CA GLN A 33 -2.82 -5.52 11.22
C GLN A 33 -1.70 -6.40 11.76
N LYS A 34 -2.01 -7.68 11.97
CA LYS A 34 -1.00 -8.65 12.37
C LYS A 34 0.07 -8.79 11.29
N GLY A 35 1.33 -8.72 11.69
CA GLY A 35 2.45 -8.90 10.79
C GLY A 35 2.81 -7.68 9.96
N PHE A 36 2.07 -6.59 10.07
CA PHE A 36 2.46 -5.35 9.41
C PHE A 36 3.74 -4.79 10.00
N ARG A 37 4.69 -4.42 9.13
CA ARG A 37 5.99 -3.88 9.56
C ARG A 37 6.15 -2.42 9.19
N ASP A 38 6.07 -2.11 7.92
CA ASP A 38 6.34 -0.77 7.41
C ASP A 38 5.51 -0.46 6.16
N GLU A 39 5.38 0.81 5.85
CA GLU A 39 4.73 1.30 4.65
C GLU A 39 5.63 2.36 4.01
N LEU A 40 5.71 2.33 2.68
CA LEU A 40 6.44 3.31 1.89
C LEU A 40 5.58 3.67 0.70
N SER A 41 5.37 4.98 0.48
CA SER A 41 4.64 5.42 -0.71
C SER A 41 5.41 6.50 -1.44
N PHE A 42 5.21 6.56 -2.75
CA PHE A 42 5.80 7.56 -3.62
C PHE A 42 4.87 7.84 -4.80
N PHE A 43 5.10 8.92 -5.49
CA PHE A 43 4.20 9.36 -6.55
C PHE A 43 4.96 10.06 -7.67
N ASP A 44 4.35 10.06 -8.85
CA ASP A 44 4.81 10.79 -10.02
C ASP A 44 3.64 11.70 -10.46
N LYS A 45 3.76 13.00 -10.20
CA LYS A 45 2.70 13.96 -10.54
C LYS A 45 2.52 14.16 -12.02
N GLU A 46 3.56 13.96 -12.81
CA GLU A 46 3.46 14.11 -14.27
C GLU A 46 2.58 13.02 -14.88
N LYS A 47 2.61 11.83 -14.30
CA LYS A 47 1.83 10.68 -14.76
C LYS A 47 0.57 10.43 -13.93
N ASP A 48 0.31 11.25 -12.92
CA ASP A 48 -0.77 11.03 -11.96
C ASP A 48 -0.74 9.61 -11.38
N GLU A 49 0.46 9.14 -11.04
CA GLU A 49 0.68 7.77 -10.56
C GLU A 49 1.17 7.77 -9.12
N ALA A 50 0.62 6.87 -8.32
CA ALA A 50 1.04 6.63 -6.95
C ALA A 50 1.34 5.15 -6.74
N VAL A 51 2.40 4.88 -5.98
CA VAL A 51 2.78 3.52 -5.60
C VAL A 51 2.86 3.45 -4.08
N ALA A 52 2.20 2.47 -3.49
CA ALA A 52 2.27 2.21 -2.06
C ALA A 52 2.78 0.79 -1.83
N MET A 53 3.81 0.68 -1.01
CA MET A 53 4.37 -0.61 -0.61
C MET A 53 4.09 -0.85 0.86
N SER A 54 3.60 -2.03 1.20
CA SER A 54 3.47 -2.46 2.59
C SER A 54 4.33 -3.70 2.80
N PHE A 55 5.01 -3.74 3.95
CA PHE A 55 5.96 -4.79 4.30
C PHE A 55 5.39 -5.62 5.44
N TRP A 56 5.48 -6.94 5.31
CA TRP A 56 4.81 -7.90 6.18
C TRP A 56 5.77 -8.98 6.64
N ASP A 57 5.57 -9.47 7.85
CA ASP A 57 6.38 -10.58 8.38
C ASP A 57 6.28 -11.81 7.50
N THR A 58 5.07 -12.15 7.07
CA THR A 58 4.80 -13.36 6.28
C THR A 58 3.85 -13.07 5.12
N LYS A 59 3.89 -13.94 4.12
CA LYS A 59 2.93 -13.95 3.01
C LYS A 59 1.50 -14.09 3.53
N GLN A 60 1.29 -14.96 4.53
CA GLN A 60 -0.03 -15.21 5.09
C GLN A 60 -0.64 -13.97 5.73
N ASP A 61 0.17 -13.17 6.41
CA ASP A 61 -0.29 -11.91 7.00
C ASP A 61 -0.71 -10.92 5.91
N ALA A 62 0.05 -10.81 4.83
CA ALA A 62 -0.29 -9.96 3.70
C ALA A 62 -1.57 -10.42 3.00
N GLU A 63 -1.72 -11.73 2.82
CA GLU A 63 -2.92 -12.30 2.20
C GLU A 63 -4.17 -12.08 3.05
N LYS A 64 -4.04 -12.20 4.37
CA LYS A 64 -5.14 -11.93 5.28
C LYS A 64 -5.58 -10.47 5.19
N TYR A 65 -4.64 -9.54 5.17
CA TYR A 65 -4.95 -8.12 4.96
C TYR A 65 -5.68 -7.90 3.64
N GLN A 66 -5.17 -8.47 2.55
CA GLN A 66 -5.74 -8.33 1.22
C GLN A 66 -7.19 -8.81 1.18
N ARG A 67 -7.49 -9.92 1.84
CA ARG A 67 -8.81 -10.53 1.84
C ARG A 67 -9.77 -9.83 2.78
N ASP A 68 -9.33 -9.53 4.01
CA ASP A 68 -10.23 -9.13 5.10
C ASP A 68 -10.34 -7.61 5.28
N THR A 69 -9.30 -6.85 4.92
CA THR A 69 -9.21 -5.43 5.23
C THR A 69 -9.10 -4.54 3.99
N TYR A 70 -8.35 -4.95 2.99
CA TYR A 70 -8.12 -4.13 1.81
C TYR A 70 -9.41 -3.70 1.08
N PRO A 71 -10.48 -4.51 0.97
CA PRO A 71 -11.73 -4.04 0.37
C PRO A 71 -12.27 -2.76 0.99
N GLN A 72 -12.12 -2.61 2.30
CA GLN A 72 -12.49 -1.38 3.00
C GLN A 72 -11.59 -0.21 2.60
N VAL A 73 -10.29 -0.45 2.51
CA VAL A 73 -9.31 0.55 2.06
C VAL A 73 -9.62 1.00 0.63
N SER A 74 -9.88 0.06 -0.26
CA SER A 74 -10.23 0.35 -1.65
C SER A 74 -11.45 1.27 -1.75
N ARG A 75 -12.49 1.02 -0.96
CA ARG A 75 -13.68 1.88 -0.93
C ARG A 75 -13.37 3.30 -0.46
N LYS A 76 -12.47 3.45 0.51
CA LYS A 76 -12.08 4.76 1.04
C LYS A 76 -11.31 5.58 0.01
N MET A 77 -10.63 4.93 -0.93
CA MET A 77 -9.74 5.59 -1.88
C MET A 77 -10.37 5.79 -3.26
N GLN A 78 -11.50 5.15 -3.55
CA GLN A 78 -12.01 5.03 -4.93
C GLN A 78 -12.36 6.36 -5.58
N ASP A 79 -12.80 7.37 -4.84
CA ASP A 79 -13.14 8.67 -5.44
C ASP A 79 -11.92 9.54 -5.76
N ALA A 80 -10.75 9.15 -5.29
CA ALA A 80 -9.48 9.80 -5.63
C ALA A 80 -8.71 9.04 -6.71
N ILE A 81 -9.10 7.79 -7.02
CA ILE A 81 -8.38 6.92 -7.94
C ILE A 81 -9.12 6.80 -9.26
N ASP A 82 -8.37 6.82 -10.36
CA ASP A 82 -8.84 6.62 -11.71
C ASP A 82 -8.54 5.17 -12.12
N GLY A 83 -9.60 4.43 -12.45
CA GLY A 83 -9.48 3.03 -12.83
C GLY A 83 -9.25 2.08 -11.65
N THR A 84 -8.76 0.89 -11.96
CA THR A 84 -8.52 -0.17 -10.98
C THR A 84 -7.04 -0.22 -10.62
N PRO A 85 -6.67 -0.18 -9.33
CA PRO A 85 -5.27 -0.33 -8.92
C PRO A 85 -4.71 -1.70 -9.33
N GLU A 86 -3.44 -1.70 -9.71
CA GLU A 86 -2.69 -2.95 -9.93
C GLU A 86 -2.04 -3.36 -8.61
N ILE A 87 -2.24 -4.62 -8.23
CA ILE A 87 -1.69 -5.16 -6.99
C ILE A 87 -0.72 -6.28 -7.32
N ARG A 88 0.51 -6.17 -6.80
CA ARG A 88 1.55 -7.19 -6.95
C ARG A 88 2.14 -7.50 -5.59
N ALA A 89 2.68 -8.70 -5.43
CA ALA A 89 3.25 -9.13 -4.16
C ALA A 89 4.49 -9.98 -4.41
N PHE A 90 5.49 -9.83 -3.53
CA PHE A 90 6.79 -10.46 -3.72
C PHE A 90 7.39 -10.88 -2.37
N GLU A 91 8.17 -11.96 -2.38
CA GLU A 91 9.13 -12.25 -1.34
C GLU A 91 10.27 -11.25 -1.46
N ILE A 92 10.77 -10.75 -0.34
CA ILE A 92 11.95 -9.89 -0.35
C ILE A 92 13.20 -10.76 -0.45
N ASN A 93 14.00 -10.52 -1.48
CA ASN A 93 15.21 -11.28 -1.72
C ASN A 93 16.40 -10.76 -0.90
N ASN A 94 16.61 -9.45 -0.90
CA ASN A 94 17.66 -8.82 -0.08
C ASN A 94 17.26 -7.38 0.22
N SER A 95 17.89 -6.81 1.24
CA SER A 95 17.67 -5.42 1.64
C SER A 95 18.89 -4.92 2.41
N THR A 96 19.22 -3.65 2.20
CA THR A 96 20.20 -2.96 3.04
C THR A 96 19.54 -2.18 4.17
N TRP A 97 18.21 -2.16 4.25
CA TRP A 97 17.48 -1.48 5.31
C TRP A 97 17.43 -2.36 6.57
N TYR A 98 17.69 -1.73 7.71
CA TYR A 98 17.77 -2.44 8.99
C TYR A 98 16.50 -3.23 9.34
N ASP A 99 15.33 -2.63 9.12
CA ASP A 99 14.05 -3.24 9.52
C ASP A 99 13.42 -4.11 8.44
N ILE A 100 14.00 -4.17 7.25
CA ILE A 100 13.51 -4.99 6.16
C ILE A 100 14.49 -6.11 5.88
N HIS A 101 14.10 -7.33 6.23
CA HIS A 101 14.95 -8.50 6.13
C HIS A 101 14.61 -9.36 4.93
N ALA A 102 15.66 -9.91 4.29
CA ALA A 102 15.50 -11.00 3.35
C ALA A 102 15.03 -12.25 4.11
N SER A 103 14.15 -13.01 3.50
CA SER A 103 13.68 -14.25 4.13
C SER A 103 14.72 -15.35 4.10
#